data_3c62427ab01d159b0a1828559d565ebd
#
_entry.id   3c62427ab01d159b0a1828559d565ebd
#
_cell.length_a   1.000
_cell.length_b   1.000
_cell.length_c   1.000
_cell.angle_alpha   90.00
_cell.angle_beta   90.00
_cell.angle_gamma   90.00
#
_symmetry.space_group_name_H-M   'P 1'
#
loop_
_entity.id
_entity.type
_entity.pdbx_description
1 polymer ?
#
loop_
_entity_poly.entity_id
_entity_poly.type
_entity_poly.pdbx_seq_one_letter_code
_entity_poly.pdbx_strand_id
1 'polypeptide(L)'
;MKKVLFLSTALILILTATAPIQAHAQELVIYSARNEHLIEPLFKKYESETGVEILFITDKAGALIQRLKAEGKRSPADILITVDAGNLWYAASQGLLKPVNSPILNERIPPHLRDSEGHWFGLSVRARTIVYSTDRVDPVELSTYEALGDPKWRNRLLLRTSKKVYNQSLVAMLIAEYGVEKTGEIVRSWVGNLSTAPFSNDTKVMEAILAGRGDVGIVNTYYFGRLLKDNPKLPLALYWPDQGGAGVHINVSGAGVVATSKKADLAVDFLEWLASPEAQKVFAQTNMEYPASPDVDVHLLVQSWGTFKPSTMNLAQAGELQIEAIKLMDRAYYR
;
A
#
# COMPACT_ATOMS: atom_id res chain seq x y z
N MET A 1 1.76 88.71 -47.26
CA MET A 1 0.80 87.67 -46.91
C MET A 1 1.59 86.42 -46.56
N LYS A 2 1.80 86.14 -45.24
CA LYS A 2 2.53 84.97 -44.74
C LYS A 2 1.50 83.89 -44.40
N LYS A 3 1.60 82.74 -45.03
CA LYS A 3 0.80 81.56 -44.67
C LYS A 3 1.52 80.83 -43.54
N VAL A 4 0.83 80.64 -42.41
CA VAL A 4 1.28 79.84 -41.27
C VAL A 4 0.68 78.42 -41.46
N LEU A 5 1.59 77.42 -41.48
CA LEU A 5 1.23 76.00 -41.62
C LEU A 5 1.17 75.39 -40.19
N PHE A 6 0.00 74.96 -39.75
CA PHE A 6 -0.15 74.22 -38.46
C PHE A 6 0.09 72.74 -38.72
N LEU A 7 1.13 72.19 -38.10
CA LEU A 7 1.41 70.75 -38.07
C LEU A 7 0.72 70.15 -36.82
N SER A 8 -0.33 69.37 -37.03
CA SER A 8 -1.00 68.63 -35.94
C SER A 8 -0.30 67.28 -35.77
N THR A 9 0.41 67.12 -34.67
CA THR A 9 1.05 65.88 -34.28
C THR A 9 0.01 65.02 -33.53
N ALA A 10 -0.51 63.96 -34.18
CA ALA A 10 -1.39 62.96 -33.53
C ALA A 10 -0.55 61.98 -32.73
N LEU A 11 -0.68 62.01 -31.40
CA LEU A 11 -0.05 61.06 -30.46
C LEU A 11 -0.92 59.77 -30.42
N ILE A 12 -0.47 58.70 -31.08
CA ILE A 12 -1.12 57.41 -31.02
C ILE A 12 -0.70 56.72 -29.72
N LEU A 13 -1.61 56.65 -28.74
CA LEU A 13 -1.45 55.91 -27.50
C LEU A 13 -1.70 54.42 -27.82
N ILE A 14 -0.65 53.60 -27.92
CA ILE A 14 -0.75 52.15 -28.02
C ILE A 14 -1.07 51.59 -26.63
N LEU A 15 -2.33 51.30 -26.34
CA LEU A 15 -2.77 50.52 -25.17
C LEU A 15 -2.37 49.07 -25.40
N THR A 16 -1.25 48.62 -24.81
CA THR A 16 -0.92 47.21 -24.74
C THR A 16 -1.86 46.56 -23.72
N ALA A 17 -2.94 45.94 -24.20
CA ALA A 17 -3.78 45.08 -23.39
C ALA A 17 -2.98 43.82 -23.01
N THR A 18 -2.40 43.79 -21.79
CA THR A 18 -1.90 42.57 -21.19
C THR A 18 -3.11 41.72 -20.81
N ALA A 19 -3.49 40.78 -21.67
CA ALA A 19 -4.45 39.74 -21.31
C ALA A 19 -3.83 38.96 -20.15
N PRO A 20 -4.56 38.74 -19.05
CA PRO A 20 -4.07 37.87 -17.98
C PRO A 20 -3.86 36.48 -18.60
N ILE A 21 -2.64 35.97 -18.56
CA ILE A 21 -2.35 34.57 -18.82
C ILE A 21 -3.10 33.82 -17.71
N GLN A 22 -4.26 33.25 -18.04
CA GLN A 22 -4.91 32.29 -17.19
C GLN A 22 -3.93 31.10 -17.07
N ALA A 23 -3.20 31.05 -15.98
CA ALA A 23 -2.46 29.86 -15.61
C ALA A 23 -3.55 28.77 -15.43
N HIS A 24 -3.67 27.87 -16.41
CA HIS A 24 -4.46 26.66 -16.20
C HIS A 24 -3.86 25.97 -14.99
N ALA A 25 -4.68 25.74 -13.96
CA ALA A 25 -4.27 24.92 -12.82
C ALA A 25 -3.70 23.62 -13.37
N GLN A 26 -2.50 23.26 -12.94
CA GLN A 26 -1.94 21.95 -13.30
C GLN A 26 -2.83 20.88 -12.69
N GLU A 27 -3.09 19.82 -13.43
CA GLU A 27 -3.89 18.69 -12.93
C GLU A 27 -3.11 17.38 -12.99
N LEU A 28 -3.37 16.48 -12.07
CA LEU A 28 -2.92 15.08 -12.07
C LEU A 28 -4.11 14.14 -12.12
N VAL A 29 -4.01 13.08 -12.92
CA VAL A 29 -5.02 12.01 -12.98
C VAL A 29 -4.48 10.77 -12.29
N ILE A 30 -5.15 10.33 -11.23
CA ILE A 30 -4.69 9.23 -10.37
C ILE A 30 -5.66 8.05 -10.41
N TYR A 31 -5.14 6.86 -10.72
CA TYR A 31 -5.85 5.59 -10.58
C TYR A 31 -5.45 4.95 -9.24
N SER A 32 -6.39 4.85 -8.29
CA SER A 32 -6.11 4.43 -6.92
C SER A 32 -6.88 3.17 -6.53
N ALA A 33 -6.19 2.15 -6.04
CA ALA A 33 -6.82 0.98 -5.43
C ALA A 33 -7.02 1.12 -3.91
N ARG A 34 -6.77 2.29 -3.35
CA ARG A 34 -7.14 2.60 -1.96
C ARG A 34 -8.60 3.04 -1.89
N ASN A 35 -9.24 2.75 -0.76
CA ASN A 35 -10.56 3.31 -0.49
C ASN A 35 -10.49 4.84 -0.46
N GLU A 36 -11.46 5.49 -1.08
CA GLU A 36 -11.51 6.94 -1.25
C GLU A 36 -11.31 7.70 0.06
N HIS A 37 -12.07 7.38 1.11
CA HIS A 37 -11.98 8.03 2.42
C HIS A 37 -10.60 7.92 3.10
N LEU A 38 -9.72 7.04 2.61
CA LEU A 38 -8.36 6.87 3.15
C LEU A 38 -7.30 7.63 2.35
N ILE A 39 -7.60 8.01 1.10
CA ILE A 39 -6.62 8.67 0.23
C ILE A 39 -7.01 10.13 -0.09
N GLU A 40 -8.30 10.43 -0.16
CA GLU A 40 -8.81 11.77 -0.44
C GLU A 40 -8.25 12.87 0.50
N PRO A 41 -8.08 12.65 1.81
CA PRO A 41 -7.48 13.67 2.68
C PRO A 41 -6.07 14.07 2.27
N LEU A 42 -5.27 13.15 1.71
CA LEU A 42 -3.94 13.44 1.17
C LEU A 42 -4.03 14.25 -0.12
N PHE A 43 -4.95 13.90 -1.00
CA PHE A 43 -5.16 14.63 -2.24
C PHE A 43 -5.57 16.08 -1.96
N LYS A 44 -6.57 16.30 -1.10
CA LYS A 44 -7.00 17.65 -0.68
C LYS A 44 -5.88 18.46 -0.03
N LYS A 45 -5.03 17.80 0.76
CA LYS A 45 -3.89 18.48 1.38
C LYS A 45 -2.89 18.93 0.30
N TYR A 46 -2.53 18.06 -0.64
CA TYR A 46 -1.66 18.41 -1.75
C TYR A 46 -2.21 19.55 -2.60
N GLU A 47 -3.50 19.47 -2.99
CA GLU A 47 -4.19 20.54 -3.74
C GLU A 47 -4.13 21.89 -3.01
N SER A 48 -4.35 21.88 -1.69
CA SER A 48 -4.32 23.11 -0.88
C SER A 48 -2.92 23.72 -0.75
N GLU A 49 -1.87 22.91 -0.82
CA GLU A 49 -0.48 23.36 -0.68
C GLU A 49 0.14 23.79 -2.00
N THR A 50 -0.28 23.18 -3.11
CA THR A 50 0.38 23.36 -4.41
C THR A 50 -0.47 24.06 -5.46
N GLY A 51 -1.80 24.06 -5.29
CA GLY A 51 -2.74 24.53 -6.33
C GLY A 51 -2.89 23.57 -7.50
N VAL A 52 -2.30 22.36 -7.44
CA VAL A 52 -2.49 21.30 -8.44
C VAL A 52 -3.80 20.59 -8.18
N GLU A 53 -4.68 20.49 -9.20
CA GLU A 53 -5.94 19.74 -9.12
C GLU A 53 -5.68 18.24 -9.25
N ILE A 54 -6.33 17.41 -8.40
CA ILE A 54 -6.25 15.95 -8.49
C ILE A 54 -7.59 15.37 -8.94
N LEU A 55 -7.60 14.82 -10.14
CA LEU A 55 -8.69 13.99 -10.63
C LEU A 55 -8.36 12.52 -10.33
N PHE A 56 -9.26 11.80 -9.70
CA PHE A 56 -9.00 10.41 -9.38
C PHE A 56 -10.19 9.48 -9.57
N ILE A 57 -9.88 8.21 -9.79
CA ILE A 57 -10.86 7.12 -9.74
C ILE A 57 -10.38 6.06 -8.77
N THR A 58 -11.33 5.40 -8.10
CA THR A 58 -11.04 4.29 -7.19
C THR A 58 -11.68 3.00 -7.69
N ASP A 59 -10.89 1.91 -7.73
CA ASP A 59 -11.35 0.57 -8.06
C ASP A 59 -10.33 -0.47 -7.54
N LYS A 60 -10.62 -1.76 -7.74
CA LYS A 60 -9.68 -2.85 -7.44
C LYS A 60 -8.43 -2.74 -8.30
N ALA A 61 -7.25 -3.03 -7.72
CA ALA A 61 -5.97 -2.91 -8.42
C ALA A 61 -5.95 -3.66 -9.77
N GLY A 62 -6.46 -4.88 -9.82
CA GLY A 62 -6.55 -5.65 -11.06
C GLY A 62 -7.39 -4.97 -12.15
N ALA A 63 -8.53 -4.35 -11.78
CA ALA A 63 -9.37 -3.61 -12.72
C ALA A 63 -8.66 -2.36 -13.26
N LEU A 64 -8.00 -1.60 -12.40
CA LEU A 64 -7.22 -0.41 -12.81
C LEU A 64 -6.05 -0.77 -13.72
N ILE A 65 -5.34 -1.87 -13.44
CA ILE A 65 -4.24 -2.36 -14.28
C ILE A 65 -4.78 -2.80 -15.66
N GLN A 66 -5.91 -3.52 -15.71
CA GLN A 66 -6.52 -3.89 -16.99
C GLN A 66 -7.02 -2.66 -17.75
N ARG A 67 -7.55 -1.67 -17.06
CA ARG A 67 -7.95 -0.39 -17.66
C ARG A 67 -6.76 0.33 -18.30
N LEU A 68 -5.62 0.46 -17.58
CA LEU A 68 -4.39 1.04 -18.13
C LEU A 68 -3.93 0.30 -19.40
N LYS A 69 -3.98 -1.06 -19.39
CA LYS A 69 -3.67 -1.86 -20.58
C LYS A 69 -4.59 -1.57 -21.76
N ALA A 70 -5.89 -1.49 -21.51
CA ALA A 70 -6.89 -1.26 -22.55
C ALA A 70 -6.81 0.16 -23.13
N GLU A 71 -6.55 1.16 -22.30
CA GLU A 71 -6.37 2.55 -22.70
C GLU A 71 -5.05 2.76 -23.47
N GLY A 72 -3.99 2.04 -23.08
CA GLY A 72 -2.67 2.11 -23.71
C GLY A 72 -2.15 3.54 -23.76
N LYS A 73 -1.68 3.98 -24.94
CA LYS A 73 -1.15 5.35 -25.15
C LYS A 73 -2.19 6.46 -24.95
N ARG A 74 -3.47 6.14 -24.86
CA ARG A 74 -4.57 7.10 -24.65
C ARG A 74 -4.99 7.21 -23.19
N SER A 75 -4.32 6.48 -22.29
CA SER A 75 -4.64 6.58 -20.86
C SER A 75 -4.46 8.02 -20.37
N PRO A 76 -5.46 8.57 -19.67
CA PRO A 76 -5.32 9.88 -19.04
C PRO A 76 -4.54 9.80 -17.71
N ALA A 77 -4.30 8.59 -17.18
CA ALA A 77 -3.70 8.42 -15.87
C ALA A 77 -2.22 8.83 -15.85
N ASP A 78 -1.84 9.59 -14.84
CA ASP A 78 -0.47 9.99 -14.56
C ASP A 78 0.17 9.10 -13.48
N ILE A 79 -0.64 8.63 -12.51
CA ILE A 79 -0.16 7.83 -11.38
C ILE A 79 -1.08 6.63 -11.16
N LEU A 80 -0.47 5.49 -10.83
CA LEU A 80 -1.15 4.31 -10.30
C LEU A 80 -0.78 4.12 -8.82
N ILE A 81 -1.79 4.08 -7.95
CA ILE A 81 -1.63 3.76 -6.52
C ILE A 81 -2.25 2.39 -6.25
N THR A 82 -1.52 1.47 -5.61
CA THR A 82 -2.06 0.17 -5.20
C THR A 82 -1.82 -0.13 -3.72
N VAL A 83 -2.51 -1.15 -3.20
CA VAL A 83 -2.45 -1.55 -1.79
C VAL A 83 -1.57 -2.78 -1.54
N ASP A 84 -0.74 -3.17 -2.50
CA ASP A 84 0.15 -4.33 -2.38
C ASP A 84 1.30 -4.22 -3.38
N ALA A 85 2.53 -4.49 -2.93
CA ALA A 85 3.72 -4.46 -3.77
C ALA A 85 3.64 -5.44 -4.95
N GLY A 86 2.98 -6.59 -4.78
CA GLY A 86 2.77 -7.55 -5.87
C GLY A 86 1.98 -6.96 -7.04
N ASN A 87 0.99 -6.10 -6.76
CA ASN A 87 0.26 -5.39 -7.81
C ASN A 87 1.11 -4.33 -8.51
N LEU A 88 1.98 -3.62 -7.77
CA LEU A 88 2.90 -2.63 -8.33
C LEU A 88 3.95 -3.32 -9.22
N TRP A 89 4.55 -4.39 -8.73
CA TRP A 89 5.47 -5.21 -9.50
C TRP A 89 4.81 -5.72 -10.79
N TYR A 90 3.57 -6.24 -10.70
CA TYR A 90 2.84 -6.70 -11.87
C TYR A 90 2.60 -5.58 -12.88
N ALA A 91 2.22 -4.38 -12.42
CA ALA A 91 2.06 -3.23 -13.33
C ALA A 91 3.39 -2.85 -14.00
N ALA A 92 4.49 -2.83 -13.26
CA ALA A 92 5.84 -2.58 -13.79
C ALA A 92 6.26 -3.65 -14.80
N SER A 93 6.09 -4.94 -14.49
CA SER A 93 6.42 -6.06 -15.39
C SER A 93 5.64 -6.06 -16.70
N GLN A 94 4.50 -5.39 -16.73
CA GLN A 94 3.68 -5.18 -17.94
C GLN A 94 4.05 -3.90 -18.71
N GLY A 95 5.09 -3.18 -18.29
CA GLY A 95 5.51 -1.91 -18.91
C GLY A 95 4.52 -0.77 -18.71
N LEU A 96 3.67 -0.84 -17.68
CA LEU A 96 2.65 0.19 -17.40
C LEU A 96 3.17 1.33 -16.54
N LEU A 97 4.31 1.15 -15.89
CA LEU A 97 4.99 2.15 -15.08
C LEU A 97 6.34 2.51 -15.71
N LYS A 98 6.75 3.76 -15.61
CA LYS A 98 8.07 4.22 -16.05
C LYS A 98 9.03 4.30 -14.87
N PRO A 99 10.34 4.07 -15.08
CA PRO A 99 11.33 4.28 -14.04
C PRO A 99 11.43 5.76 -13.69
N VAL A 100 11.56 6.03 -12.40
CA VAL A 100 11.77 7.35 -11.80
C VAL A 100 13.10 7.34 -11.08
N ASN A 101 13.96 8.30 -11.41
CA ASN A 101 15.21 8.52 -10.71
C ASN A 101 15.10 9.80 -9.86
N SER A 102 14.63 9.64 -8.62
CA SER A 102 14.52 10.72 -7.65
C SER A 102 15.45 10.48 -6.47
N PRO A 103 16.44 11.33 -6.22
CA PRO A 103 17.26 11.28 -5.00
C PRO A 103 16.40 11.33 -3.72
N ILE A 104 15.35 12.16 -3.71
CA ILE A 104 14.45 12.35 -2.57
C ILE A 104 13.71 11.05 -2.25
N LEU A 105 13.11 10.39 -3.25
CA LEU A 105 12.44 9.11 -3.04
C LEU A 105 13.41 8.01 -2.62
N ASN A 106 14.62 8.02 -3.18
CA ASN A 106 15.66 7.05 -2.85
C ASN A 106 16.19 7.21 -1.42
N GLU A 107 16.25 8.43 -0.91
CA GLU A 107 16.64 8.74 0.46
C GLU A 107 15.54 8.37 1.46
N ARG A 108 14.29 8.75 1.17
CA ARG A 108 13.17 8.61 2.11
C ARG A 108 12.56 7.22 2.16
N ILE A 109 12.63 6.46 1.06
CA ILE A 109 12.02 5.13 0.97
C ILE A 109 13.10 4.05 0.99
N PRO A 110 13.16 3.20 2.03
CA PRO A 110 14.14 2.13 2.12
C PRO A 110 14.16 1.20 0.90
N PRO A 111 15.33 0.67 0.48
CA PRO A 111 15.47 -0.13 -0.75
C PRO A 111 14.55 -1.35 -0.83
N HIS A 112 14.24 -1.99 0.30
CA HIS A 112 13.36 -3.16 0.33
C HIS A 112 11.87 -2.81 0.15
N LEU A 113 11.50 -1.53 0.28
CA LEU A 113 10.13 -1.02 0.11
C LEU A 113 9.87 -0.39 -1.25
N ARG A 114 10.81 -0.48 -2.20
CA ARG A 114 10.69 0.08 -3.54
C ARG A 114 11.26 -0.85 -4.61
N ASP A 115 10.90 -0.59 -5.83
CA ASP A 115 11.48 -1.25 -6.99
C ASP A 115 12.94 -0.86 -7.18
N SER A 116 13.79 -1.84 -7.51
CA SER A 116 15.22 -1.60 -7.73
C SER A 116 15.51 -0.71 -8.94
N GLU A 117 14.63 -0.73 -9.93
CA GLU A 117 14.71 0.09 -11.14
C GLU A 117 13.86 1.38 -11.05
N GLY A 118 13.20 1.62 -9.90
CA GLY A 118 12.45 2.85 -9.65
C GLY A 118 11.07 2.92 -10.29
N HIS A 119 10.47 1.81 -10.70
CA HIS A 119 9.12 1.84 -11.28
C HIS A 119 8.02 2.12 -10.26
N TRP A 120 8.26 1.81 -8.98
CA TRP A 120 7.31 2.07 -7.90
C TRP A 120 7.99 2.27 -6.55
N PHE A 121 7.30 2.96 -5.66
CA PHE A 121 7.74 3.31 -4.32
C PHE A 121 6.65 3.00 -3.30
N GLY A 122 7.02 2.38 -2.16
CA GLY A 122 6.16 2.19 -1.01
C GLY A 122 5.91 3.50 -0.28
N LEU A 123 4.66 3.77 0.07
CA LEU A 123 4.24 5.02 0.70
C LEU A 123 3.69 4.83 2.12
N SER A 124 3.18 3.65 2.42
CA SER A 124 2.80 3.25 3.78
C SER A 124 3.00 1.77 3.95
N VAL A 125 3.29 1.34 5.17
CA VAL A 125 3.63 -0.05 5.51
C VAL A 125 2.57 -0.64 6.44
N ARG A 126 2.25 -1.91 6.27
CA ARG A 126 1.49 -2.71 7.23
C ARG A 126 2.23 -4.03 7.48
N ALA A 127 2.14 -4.52 8.69
CA ALA A 127 2.52 -5.88 9.01
C ALA A 127 1.31 -6.81 8.83
N ARG A 128 1.58 -8.03 8.36
CA ARG A 128 0.62 -9.11 8.38
C ARG A 128 1.05 -10.09 9.44
N THR A 129 0.41 -10.03 10.61
CA THR A 129 0.89 -10.65 11.83
C THR A 129 -0.14 -11.57 12.47
N ILE A 130 0.25 -12.28 13.52
CA ILE A 130 -0.65 -13.13 14.29
C ILE A 130 -1.52 -12.26 15.19
N VAL A 131 -2.83 -12.50 15.20
CA VAL A 131 -3.78 -12.01 16.19
C VAL A 131 -4.27 -13.19 17.02
N TYR A 132 -4.42 -13.01 18.33
CA TYR A 132 -4.84 -14.07 19.23
C TYR A 132 -5.79 -13.58 20.32
N SER A 133 -6.58 -14.52 20.88
CA SER A 133 -7.41 -14.28 22.05
C SER A 133 -6.57 -14.24 23.32
N THR A 134 -6.59 -13.12 24.05
CA THR A 134 -5.86 -12.98 25.33
C THR A 134 -6.46 -13.82 26.46
N ASP A 135 -7.71 -14.28 26.32
CA ASP A 135 -8.40 -15.11 27.31
C ASP A 135 -8.08 -16.59 27.16
N ARG A 136 -7.63 -17.06 25.96
CA ARG A 136 -7.52 -18.48 25.62
C ARG A 136 -6.13 -18.92 25.14
N VAL A 137 -5.22 -17.96 24.90
CA VAL A 137 -3.87 -18.23 24.40
C VAL A 137 -2.85 -17.49 25.25
N ASP A 138 -1.90 -18.22 25.82
CA ASP A 138 -0.70 -17.62 26.40
C ASP A 138 0.25 -17.25 25.25
N PRO A 139 0.74 -15.99 25.15
CA PRO A 139 1.66 -15.57 24.10
C PRO A 139 2.96 -16.41 24.05
N VAL A 140 3.34 -17.08 25.12
CA VAL A 140 4.49 -18.02 25.12
C VAL A 140 4.29 -19.23 24.19
N GLU A 141 3.04 -19.56 23.86
CA GLU A 141 2.70 -20.63 22.91
C GLU A 141 2.97 -20.23 21.44
N LEU A 142 3.09 -18.91 21.15
CA LEU A 142 3.27 -18.37 19.83
C LEU A 142 4.76 -18.21 19.49
N SER A 143 5.15 -18.36 18.22
CA SER A 143 6.54 -18.20 17.78
C SER A 143 6.68 -17.73 16.33
N THR A 144 6.42 -18.58 15.36
CA THR A 144 6.61 -18.32 13.92
C THR A 144 5.31 -18.52 13.13
N TYR A 145 5.30 -18.09 11.86
CA TYR A 145 4.21 -18.46 10.96
C TYR A 145 4.14 -19.98 10.76
N GLU A 146 5.29 -20.65 10.67
CA GLU A 146 5.36 -22.10 10.52
C GLU A 146 4.70 -22.79 11.72
N ALA A 147 4.96 -22.34 12.94
CA ALA A 147 4.45 -22.93 14.18
C ALA A 147 2.91 -22.87 14.32
N LEU A 148 2.21 -22.06 13.53
CA LEU A 148 0.74 -22.14 13.40
C LEU A 148 0.28 -23.45 12.75
N GLY A 149 1.20 -24.21 12.14
CA GLY A 149 0.98 -25.56 11.64
C GLY A 149 1.05 -26.66 12.71
N ASP A 150 1.52 -26.35 13.93
CA ASP A 150 1.64 -27.34 15.02
C ASP A 150 0.29 -27.94 15.40
N PRO A 151 0.23 -29.24 15.80
CA PRO A 151 -1.02 -29.90 16.18
C PRO A 151 -1.79 -29.24 17.33
N LYS A 152 -1.13 -28.45 18.19
CA LYS A 152 -1.78 -27.69 19.27
C LYS A 152 -2.78 -26.64 18.76
N TRP A 153 -2.66 -26.21 17.50
CA TRP A 153 -3.56 -25.26 16.86
C TRP A 153 -4.70 -25.92 16.07
N ARG A 154 -4.82 -27.25 16.12
CA ARG A 154 -5.91 -27.97 15.42
C ARG A 154 -7.27 -27.47 15.88
N ASN A 155 -8.12 -27.08 14.91
CA ASN A 155 -9.43 -26.46 15.12
C ASN A 155 -9.37 -25.13 15.93
N ARG A 156 -8.21 -24.45 15.93
CA ARG A 156 -8.04 -23.17 16.62
C ARG A 156 -7.55 -22.05 15.71
N LEU A 157 -7.07 -22.38 14.50
CA LEU A 157 -6.56 -21.41 13.51
C LEU A 157 -7.70 -20.88 12.65
N LEU A 158 -7.70 -19.57 12.43
CA LEU A 158 -8.64 -18.84 11.58
C LEU A 158 -7.89 -18.02 10.55
N LEU A 159 -8.19 -18.18 9.28
CA LEU A 159 -7.52 -17.47 8.20
C LEU A 159 -8.53 -16.78 7.26
N ARG A 160 -8.05 -15.75 6.59
CA ARG A 160 -8.71 -15.13 5.46
C ARG A 160 -8.50 -15.97 4.20
N THR A 161 -9.40 -15.90 3.23
CA THR A 161 -9.30 -16.61 1.95
C THR A 161 -8.00 -16.35 1.19
N SER A 162 -7.45 -17.39 0.56
CA SER A 162 -6.29 -17.34 -0.34
C SER A 162 -6.48 -16.44 -1.57
N LYS A 163 -7.73 -16.15 -1.94
CA LYS A 163 -8.09 -15.30 -3.09
C LYS A 163 -7.71 -13.83 -2.92
N LYS A 164 -7.22 -13.45 -1.72
CA LYS A 164 -6.80 -12.07 -1.45
C LYS A 164 -5.30 -11.92 -1.54
N VAL A 165 -4.88 -10.88 -2.23
CA VAL A 165 -3.48 -10.55 -2.48
C VAL A 165 -2.63 -10.58 -1.21
N TYR A 166 -3.17 -10.20 -0.05
CA TYR A 166 -2.41 -10.17 1.22
C TYR A 166 -1.90 -11.54 1.67
N ASN A 167 -2.69 -12.63 1.44
CA ASN A 167 -2.23 -13.98 1.71
C ASN A 167 -1.32 -14.49 0.59
N GLN A 168 -1.57 -14.08 -0.65
CA GLN A 168 -0.70 -14.41 -1.77
C GLN A 168 0.71 -13.84 -1.56
N SER A 169 0.80 -12.57 -1.13
CA SER A 169 2.06 -11.93 -0.82
C SER A 169 2.77 -12.55 0.39
N LEU A 170 2.04 -12.88 1.47
CA LEU A 170 2.63 -13.60 2.59
C LEU A 170 3.23 -14.94 2.15
N VAL A 171 2.48 -15.75 1.40
CA VAL A 171 2.95 -17.06 0.93
C VAL A 171 4.09 -16.90 -0.07
N ALA A 172 4.05 -15.88 -0.95
CA ALA A 172 5.17 -15.58 -1.85
C ALA A 172 6.44 -15.27 -1.09
N MET A 173 6.38 -14.47 -0.01
CA MET A 173 7.53 -14.16 0.83
C MET A 173 8.03 -15.40 1.60
N LEU A 174 7.14 -16.29 2.06
CA LEU A 174 7.56 -17.58 2.63
C LEU A 174 8.24 -18.48 1.59
N ILE A 175 7.80 -18.47 0.33
CA ILE A 175 8.50 -19.20 -0.77
C ILE A 175 9.89 -18.62 -0.97
N ALA A 176 10.04 -17.31 -0.95
CA ALA A 176 11.34 -16.66 -1.10
C ALA A 176 12.32 -17.05 0.04
N GLU A 177 11.79 -17.24 1.25
CA GLU A 177 12.59 -17.58 2.43
C GLU A 177 12.91 -19.07 2.53
N TYR A 178 11.89 -19.94 2.36
CA TYR A 178 11.99 -21.37 2.66
C TYR A 178 11.95 -22.27 1.43
N GLY A 179 11.67 -21.71 0.25
CA GLY A 179 11.42 -22.47 -0.97
C GLY A 179 9.98 -23.03 -1.04
N VAL A 180 9.64 -23.53 -2.24
CA VAL A 180 8.28 -23.97 -2.57
C VAL A 180 7.84 -25.20 -1.76
N GLU A 181 8.73 -26.19 -1.59
CA GLU A 181 8.39 -27.45 -0.90
C GLU A 181 8.04 -27.21 0.56
N LYS A 182 8.94 -26.54 1.31
CA LYS A 182 8.76 -26.25 2.72
C LYS A 182 7.57 -25.34 2.97
N THR A 183 7.40 -24.30 2.15
CA THR A 183 6.20 -23.43 2.24
C THR A 183 4.92 -24.22 1.97
N GLY A 184 4.97 -25.19 1.05
CA GLY A 184 3.85 -26.09 0.79
C GLY A 184 3.46 -26.94 2.01
N GLU A 185 4.43 -27.42 2.79
CA GLU A 185 4.19 -28.10 4.06
C GLU A 185 3.54 -27.17 5.08
N ILE A 186 4.08 -25.98 5.25
CA ILE A 186 3.57 -24.96 6.16
C ILE A 186 2.09 -24.66 5.84
N VAL A 187 1.78 -24.37 4.59
CA VAL A 187 0.40 -24.00 4.19
C VAL A 187 -0.57 -25.18 4.34
N ARG A 188 -0.14 -26.41 4.03
CA ARG A 188 -0.96 -27.62 4.29
C ARG A 188 -1.24 -27.83 5.78
N SER A 189 -0.25 -27.60 6.63
CA SER A 189 -0.38 -27.68 8.09
C SER A 189 -1.36 -26.62 8.63
N TRP A 190 -1.29 -25.39 8.11
CA TRP A 190 -2.29 -24.36 8.44
C TRP A 190 -3.71 -24.79 8.05
N VAL A 191 -3.90 -25.34 6.84
CA VAL A 191 -5.20 -25.82 6.38
C VAL A 191 -5.72 -26.94 7.28
N GLY A 192 -4.84 -27.84 7.72
CA GLY A 192 -5.17 -28.92 8.67
C GLY A 192 -5.58 -28.45 10.07
N ASN A 193 -5.20 -27.22 10.44
CA ASN A 193 -5.50 -26.62 11.75
C ASN A 193 -6.68 -25.63 11.71
N LEU A 194 -7.25 -25.37 10.54
CA LEU A 194 -8.42 -24.47 10.43
C LEU A 194 -9.62 -24.98 11.22
N SER A 195 -10.22 -24.12 12.01
CA SER A 195 -11.45 -24.41 12.73
C SER A 195 -12.70 -24.28 11.85
N THR A 196 -12.60 -23.50 10.78
CA THR A 196 -13.70 -23.23 9.84
C THR A 196 -13.13 -22.85 8.47
N ALA A 197 -14.02 -22.81 7.45
CA ALA A 197 -13.66 -22.27 6.15
C ALA A 197 -13.12 -20.84 6.26
N PRO A 198 -12.12 -20.45 5.42
CA PRO A 198 -11.52 -19.14 5.44
C PRO A 198 -12.51 -18.00 5.22
N PHE A 199 -12.27 -16.86 5.86
CA PHE A 199 -13.13 -15.68 5.85
C PHE A 199 -12.83 -14.74 4.67
N SER A 200 -13.79 -13.87 4.34
CA SER A 200 -13.64 -12.90 3.25
C SER A 200 -12.72 -11.71 3.57
N ASN A 201 -12.53 -11.39 4.86
CA ASN A 201 -11.67 -10.29 5.30
C ASN A 201 -11.13 -10.51 6.72
N ASP A 202 -10.14 -9.70 7.12
CA ASP A 202 -9.43 -9.82 8.40
C ASP A 202 -10.32 -9.42 9.59
N THR A 203 -11.27 -8.51 9.43
CA THR A 203 -12.23 -8.15 10.48
C THR A 203 -13.06 -9.37 10.88
N LYS A 204 -13.57 -10.14 9.90
CA LYS A 204 -14.32 -11.37 10.16
C LYS A 204 -13.48 -12.46 10.83
N VAL A 205 -12.17 -12.51 10.56
CA VAL A 205 -11.25 -13.40 11.32
C VAL A 205 -11.24 -13.03 12.79
N MET A 206 -11.08 -11.74 13.10
CA MET A 206 -11.05 -11.26 14.49
C MET A 206 -12.40 -11.39 15.19
N GLU A 207 -13.50 -11.07 14.52
CA GLU A 207 -14.87 -11.29 15.04
C GLU A 207 -15.11 -12.77 15.37
N ALA A 208 -14.60 -13.69 14.55
CA ALA A 208 -14.71 -15.13 14.80
C ALA A 208 -13.86 -15.58 16.00
N ILE A 209 -12.67 -14.99 16.22
CA ILE A 209 -11.90 -15.22 17.45
C ILE A 209 -12.68 -14.74 18.66
N LEU A 210 -13.24 -13.54 18.61
CA LEU A 210 -14.08 -13.00 19.70
C LEU A 210 -15.30 -13.89 20.01
N ALA A 211 -15.89 -14.49 18.98
CA ALA A 211 -17.01 -15.43 19.10
C ALA A 211 -16.58 -16.85 19.52
N GLY A 212 -15.31 -17.10 19.85
CA GLY A 212 -14.81 -18.40 20.29
C GLY A 212 -14.76 -19.48 19.19
N ARG A 213 -14.76 -19.09 17.91
CA ARG A 213 -14.73 -20.04 16.78
C ARG A 213 -13.33 -20.53 16.44
N GLY A 214 -12.32 -20.01 17.12
CA GLY A 214 -10.90 -20.30 17.05
C GLY A 214 -10.17 -19.30 17.93
N ASP A 215 -8.86 -19.44 18.07
CA ASP A 215 -8.11 -18.70 19.08
C ASP A 215 -7.02 -17.81 18.50
N VAL A 216 -6.53 -18.16 17.30
CA VAL A 216 -5.45 -17.45 16.60
C VAL A 216 -5.80 -17.22 15.13
N GLY A 217 -5.23 -16.18 14.54
CA GLY A 217 -5.39 -15.91 13.11
C GLY A 217 -4.26 -15.04 12.57
N ILE A 218 -4.23 -14.82 11.25
CA ILE A 218 -3.28 -13.93 10.59
C ILE A 218 -4.05 -12.76 9.97
N VAL A 219 -3.70 -11.52 10.36
CA VAL A 219 -4.38 -10.30 9.93
C VAL A 219 -3.39 -9.18 9.60
N ASN A 220 -3.80 -8.20 8.82
CA ASN A 220 -3.07 -6.96 8.68
C ASN A 220 -3.32 -6.06 9.89
N THR A 221 -2.27 -5.44 10.41
CA THR A 221 -2.28 -4.63 11.63
C THR A 221 -3.34 -3.53 11.65
N TYR A 222 -3.56 -2.84 10.55
CA TYR A 222 -4.53 -1.73 10.50
C TYR A 222 -6.00 -2.17 10.70
N TYR A 223 -6.36 -3.43 10.38
CA TYR A 223 -7.70 -3.95 10.71
C TYR A 223 -7.88 -4.09 12.23
N PHE A 224 -6.84 -4.59 12.91
CA PHE A 224 -6.82 -4.64 14.37
C PHE A 224 -6.91 -3.24 14.98
N GLY A 225 -6.13 -2.29 14.46
CA GLY A 225 -6.17 -0.91 14.91
C GLY A 225 -7.55 -0.28 14.82
N ARG A 226 -8.25 -0.47 13.70
CA ARG A 226 -9.61 0.03 13.53
C ARG A 226 -10.60 -0.60 14.51
N LEU A 227 -10.53 -1.93 14.66
CA LEU A 227 -11.40 -2.64 15.59
C LEU A 227 -11.15 -2.21 17.05
N LEU A 228 -9.88 -2.02 17.42
CA LEU A 228 -9.49 -1.58 18.77
C LEU A 228 -9.88 -0.11 19.03
N LYS A 229 -9.86 0.75 17.99
CA LYS A 229 -10.37 2.14 18.11
C LYS A 229 -11.83 2.17 18.44
N ASP A 230 -12.63 1.29 17.84
CA ASP A 230 -14.08 1.21 18.08
C ASP A 230 -14.39 0.52 19.41
N ASN A 231 -13.54 -0.41 19.86
CA ASN A 231 -13.67 -1.10 21.14
C ASN A 231 -12.30 -1.33 21.83
N PRO A 232 -11.84 -0.41 22.70
CA PRO A 232 -10.52 -0.48 23.31
C PRO A 232 -10.29 -1.65 24.29
N LYS A 233 -11.34 -2.37 24.68
CA LYS A 233 -11.29 -3.45 25.67
C LYS A 233 -11.46 -4.84 25.07
N LEU A 234 -11.16 -4.99 23.78
CA LEU A 234 -11.24 -6.29 23.12
C LEU A 234 -10.22 -7.27 23.72
N PRO A 235 -10.61 -8.52 24.03
CA PRO A 235 -9.68 -9.57 24.48
C PRO A 235 -8.89 -10.16 23.30
N LEU A 236 -8.23 -9.29 22.53
CA LEU A 236 -7.36 -9.62 21.41
C LEU A 236 -6.03 -8.88 21.55
N ALA A 237 -4.95 -9.52 21.12
CA ALA A 237 -3.66 -8.87 20.98
C ALA A 237 -2.95 -9.31 19.69
N LEU A 238 -1.95 -8.55 19.27
CA LEU A 238 -1.04 -8.91 18.19
C LEU A 238 0.18 -9.63 18.75
N TYR A 239 0.67 -10.59 18.01
CA TYR A 239 1.95 -11.25 18.26
C TYR A 239 2.83 -11.13 17.02
N TRP A 240 4.11 -10.82 17.24
CA TRP A 240 5.09 -10.62 16.18
C TRP A 240 5.84 -11.94 15.92
N PRO A 241 5.50 -12.70 14.84
CA PRO A 241 6.19 -13.97 14.56
C PRO A 241 7.60 -13.73 14.01
N ASP A 242 8.39 -14.80 13.98
CA ASP A 242 9.71 -14.88 13.33
C ASP A 242 10.75 -13.86 13.83
N GLN A 243 10.65 -13.40 15.09
CA GLN A 243 11.55 -12.38 15.63
C GLN A 243 13.00 -12.88 15.77
N GLY A 244 13.22 -14.18 15.89
CA GLY A 244 14.54 -14.82 15.84
C GLY A 244 15.04 -15.16 14.42
N GLY A 245 14.18 -15.04 13.42
CA GLY A 245 14.43 -15.39 12.02
C GLY A 245 14.35 -14.19 11.08
N ALA A 246 13.62 -14.33 9.97
CA ALA A 246 13.46 -13.31 8.94
C ALA A 246 12.66 -12.06 9.38
N GLY A 247 11.92 -12.15 10.46
CA GLY A 247 11.06 -11.09 10.94
C GLY A 247 9.64 -11.17 10.39
N VAL A 248 8.80 -10.25 10.81
CA VAL A 248 7.39 -10.18 10.41
C VAL A 248 7.24 -9.80 8.95
N HIS A 249 6.38 -10.50 8.22
CA HIS A 249 6.00 -10.09 6.86
C HIS A 249 5.37 -8.70 6.88
N ILE A 250 5.97 -7.79 6.13
CA ILE A 250 5.43 -6.45 5.85
C ILE A 250 5.07 -6.33 4.38
N ASN A 251 4.20 -5.39 4.07
CA ASN A 251 3.89 -5.03 2.68
C ASN A 251 3.49 -3.55 2.62
N VAL A 252 3.43 -2.98 1.42
CA VAL A 252 3.21 -1.54 1.23
C VAL A 252 1.94 -1.24 0.45
N SER A 253 1.33 -0.09 0.75
CA SER A 253 0.65 0.67 -0.28
C SER A 253 1.67 1.57 -0.94
N GLY A 254 1.66 1.66 -2.23
CA GLY A 254 2.65 2.43 -2.96
C GLY A 254 2.13 2.92 -4.29
N ALA A 255 2.97 3.65 -5.00
CA ALA A 255 2.61 4.26 -6.28
C ALA A 255 3.77 4.22 -7.28
N GLY A 256 3.41 4.36 -8.55
CA GLY A 256 4.33 4.56 -9.66
C GLY A 256 3.76 5.48 -10.72
N VAL A 257 4.64 6.12 -11.47
CA VAL A 257 4.26 7.01 -12.59
C VAL A 257 3.87 6.15 -13.78
N VAL A 258 2.70 6.40 -14.35
CA VAL A 258 2.19 5.66 -15.52
C VAL A 258 3.09 5.92 -16.72
N ALA A 259 3.47 4.86 -17.45
CA ALA A 259 4.44 4.91 -18.55
C ALA A 259 4.07 5.91 -19.64
N THR A 260 2.77 6.13 -19.87
CA THR A 260 2.23 7.01 -20.89
C THR A 260 1.95 8.43 -20.42
N SER A 261 2.16 8.73 -19.13
CA SER A 261 1.97 10.07 -18.57
C SER A 261 2.83 11.11 -19.31
N LYS A 262 2.20 12.21 -19.69
CA LYS A 262 2.83 13.40 -20.28
C LYS A 262 3.22 14.43 -19.21
N LYS A 263 2.83 14.19 -17.96
CA LYS A 263 3.05 15.06 -16.79
C LYS A 263 3.99 14.37 -15.78
N ALA A 264 5.02 13.67 -16.31
CA ALA A 264 5.88 12.82 -15.47
C ALA A 264 6.57 13.60 -14.34
N ASP A 265 7.05 14.82 -14.63
CA ASP A 265 7.72 15.64 -13.62
C ASP A 265 6.76 16.01 -12.48
N LEU A 266 5.55 16.47 -12.81
CA LEU A 266 4.52 16.77 -11.81
C LEU A 266 4.08 15.52 -11.02
N ALA A 267 4.05 14.36 -11.68
CA ALA A 267 3.76 13.09 -11.01
C ALA A 267 4.88 12.69 -10.05
N VAL A 268 6.14 12.95 -10.39
CA VAL A 268 7.28 12.72 -9.50
C VAL A 268 7.23 13.67 -8.32
N ASP A 269 6.97 14.97 -8.52
CA ASP A 269 6.80 15.95 -7.43
C ASP A 269 5.71 15.50 -6.43
N PHE A 270 4.61 14.96 -6.94
CA PHE A 270 3.56 14.39 -6.09
C PHE A 270 4.02 13.16 -5.30
N LEU A 271 4.79 12.25 -5.92
CA LEU A 271 5.35 11.09 -5.20
C LEU A 271 6.34 11.53 -4.12
N GLU A 272 7.19 12.52 -4.40
CA GLU A 272 8.14 13.09 -3.44
C GLU A 272 7.41 13.76 -2.28
N TRP A 273 6.31 14.47 -2.56
CA TRP A 273 5.44 15.04 -1.54
C TRP A 273 4.78 13.94 -0.69
N LEU A 274 4.28 12.85 -1.30
CA LEU A 274 3.72 11.71 -0.56
C LEU A 274 4.76 11.02 0.34
N ALA A 275 6.04 11.11 -0.01
CA ALA A 275 7.15 10.63 0.81
C ALA A 275 7.65 11.65 1.83
N SER A 276 7.08 12.87 1.88
CA SER A 276 7.45 13.87 2.88
C SER A 276 6.99 13.48 4.29
N PRO A 277 7.66 13.96 5.35
CA PRO A 277 7.25 13.69 6.72
C PRO A 277 5.79 14.06 7.00
N GLU A 278 5.32 15.17 6.43
CA GLU A 278 3.96 15.67 6.60
C GLU A 278 2.91 14.73 6.00
N ALA A 279 3.13 14.28 4.76
CA ALA A 279 2.23 13.35 4.09
C ALA A 279 2.28 11.94 4.74
N GLN A 280 3.47 11.49 5.10
CA GLN A 280 3.68 10.22 5.80
C GLN A 280 2.97 10.19 7.17
N LYS A 281 2.97 11.32 7.90
CA LYS A 281 2.23 11.47 9.15
C LYS A 281 0.71 11.35 8.92
N VAL A 282 0.19 11.93 7.84
CA VAL A 282 -1.24 11.79 7.48
C VAL A 282 -1.58 10.33 7.18
N PHE A 283 -0.74 9.60 6.43
CA PHE A 283 -0.92 8.16 6.20
C PHE A 283 -0.98 7.38 7.51
N ALA A 284 0.00 7.59 8.39
CA ALA A 284 0.11 6.88 9.66
C ALA A 284 -1.11 7.17 10.56
N GLN A 285 -1.52 8.42 10.69
CA GLN A 285 -2.61 8.83 11.57
C GLN A 285 -3.99 8.39 11.06
N THR A 286 -4.26 8.54 9.75
CA THR A 286 -5.58 8.24 9.17
C THR A 286 -5.85 6.75 9.09
N ASN A 287 -4.82 5.96 8.75
CA ASN A 287 -4.98 4.57 8.32
C ASN A 287 -4.51 3.55 9.37
N MET A 288 -3.88 3.99 10.46
CA MET A 288 -3.20 3.11 11.44
C MET A 288 -2.17 2.19 10.77
N GLU A 289 -1.51 2.71 9.75
CA GLU A 289 -0.39 2.08 9.05
C GLU A 289 0.93 2.65 9.58
N TYR A 290 2.02 1.97 9.31
CA TYR A 290 3.35 2.49 9.57
C TYR A 290 3.77 3.40 8.41
N PRO A 291 4.48 4.50 8.67
CA PRO A 291 5.09 5.28 7.61
C PRO A 291 6.15 4.44 6.85
N ALA A 292 6.36 4.73 5.58
CA ALA A 292 7.45 4.13 4.82
C ALA A 292 8.80 4.77 5.16
N SER A 293 8.79 6.06 5.51
CA SER A 293 9.97 6.76 6.03
C SER A 293 10.21 6.40 7.51
N PRO A 294 11.42 5.96 7.88
CA PRO A 294 11.72 5.55 9.27
C PRO A 294 11.73 6.73 10.26
N ASP A 295 11.83 7.97 9.77
CA ASP A 295 11.96 9.19 10.60
C ASP A 295 10.61 9.78 11.01
N VAL A 296 9.49 9.13 10.66
CA VAL A 296 8.14 9.62 10.95
C VAL A 296 7.48 8.77 12.04
N ASP A 297 6.95 9.44 13.07
CA ASP A 297 6.27 8.78 14.17
C ASP A 297 4.99 8.06 13.72
N VAL A 298 4.80 6.86 14.26
CA VAL A 298 3.56 6.09 14.09
C VAL A 298 2.42 6.68 14.93
N HIS A 299 1.19 6.31 14.62
CA HIS A 299 0.02 6.63 15.46
C HIS A 299 0.20 6.05 16.87
N LEU A 300 -0.22 6.78 17.93
CA LEU A 300 -0.06 6.34 19.33
C LEU A 300 -0.61 4.94 19.61
N LEU A 301 -1.76 4.60 19.01
CA LEU A 301 -2.33 3.25 19.12
C LEU A 301 -1.42 2.20 18.47
N VAL A 302 -0.80 2.50 17.32
CA VAL A 302 0.15 1.60 16.64
C VAL A 302 1.42 1.45 17.47
N GLN A 303 1.89 2.53 18.08
CA GLN A 303 3.03 2.52 19.00
C GLN A 303 2.79 1.62 20.23
N SER A 304 1.55 1.56 20.73
CA SER A 304 1.19 0.73 21.90
C SER A 304 1.31 -0.78 21.66
N TRP A 305 1.40 -1.22 20.39
CA TRP A 305 1.60 -2.64 20.05
C TRP A 305 3.06 -3.08 20.19
N GLY A 306 3.96 -2.17 20.57
CA GLY A 306 5.39 -2.43 20.69
C GLY A 306 6.14 -2.41 19.37
N THR A 307 7.43 -2.68 19.44
CA THR A 307 8.32 -2.77 18.29
C THR A 307 8.47 -4.20 17.81
N PHE A 308 8.79 -4.38 16.56
CA PHE A 308 9.08 -5.68 15.96
C PHE A 308 10.20 -5.58 14.92
N LYS A 309 10.85 -6.69 14.65
CA LYS A 309 11.77 -6.85 13.55
C LYS A 309 10.96 -7.13 12.28
N PRO A 310 10.88 -6.21 11.30
CA PRO A 310 10.25 -6.47 10.01
C PRO A 310 11.16 -7.34 9.14
N SER A 311 10.58 -8.09 8.21
CA SER A 311 11.34 -8.68 7.12
C SER A 311 11.91 -7.58 6.23
N THR A 312 13.18 -7.71 5.85
CA THR A 312 13.88 -6.77 4.95
C THR A 312 14.04 -7.33 3.53
N MET A 313 13.36 -8.43 3.21
CA MET A 313 13.31 -8.95 1.84
C MET A 313 12.67 -7.91 0.92
N ASN A 314 13.21 -7.74 -0.29
CA ASN A 314 12.64 -6.81 -1.25
C ASN A 314 11.21 -7.23 -1.63
N LEU A 315 10.28 -6.33 -1.48
CA LEU A 315 8.85 -6.60 -1.69
C LEU A 315 8.48 -6.89 -3.16
N ALA A 316 9.37 -6.67 -4.13
CA ALA A 316 9.19 -7.11 -5.51
C ALA A 316 8.98 -8.63 -5.60
N GLN A 317 9.61 -9.40 -4.70
CA GLN A 317 9.46 -10.86 -4.63
C GLN A 317 8.02 -11.30 -4.37
N ALA A 318 7.22 -10.47 -3.69
CA ALA A 318 5.79 -10.72 -3.50
C ALA A 318 5.04 -10.80 -4.85
N GLY A 319 5.47 -10.03 -5.84
CA GLY A 319 4.93 -10.09 -7.20
C GLY A 319 5.54 -11.20 -8.05
N GLU A 320 6.84 -11.34 -8.01
CA GLU A 320 7.59 -12.37 -8.78
C GLU A 320 7.09 -13.79 -8.47
N LEU A 321 6.85 -14.07 -7.19
CA LEU A 321 6.44 -15.38 -6.72
C LEU A 321 4.91 -15.53 -6.52
N GLN A 322 4.12 -14.51 -6.85
CA GLN A 322 2.67 -14.51 -6.62
C GLN A 322 1.96 -15.67 -7.31
N ILE A 323 2.29 -15.95 -8.57
CA ILE A 323 1.67 -17.05 -9.33
C ILE A 323 2.00 -18.40 -8.69
N GLU A 324 3.24 -18.60 -8.25
CA GLU A 324 3.64 -19.84 -7.58
C GLU A 324 2.97 -19.96 -6.21
N ALA A 325 2.84 -18.87 -5.46
CA ALA A 325 2.09 -18.83 -4.21
C ALA A 325 0.62 -19.22 -4.39
N ILE A 326 -0.04 -18.71 -5.43
CA ILE A 326 -1.43 -19.06 -5.76
C ILE A 326 -1.55 -20.57 -6.07
N LYS A 327 -0.67 -21.11 -6.92
CA LYS A 327 -0.65 -22.55 -7.26
C LYS A 327 -0.37 -23.41 -6.02
N LEU A 328 0.54 -22.98 -5.15
CA LEU A 328 0.87 -23.69 -3.93
C LEU A 328 -0.32 -23.72 -2.97
N MET A 329 -0.99 -22.58 -2.75
CA MET A 329 -2.19 -22.52 -1.91
C MET A 329 -3.33 -23.37 -2.45
N ASP A 330 -3.51 -23.42 -3.78
CA ASP A 330 -4.52 -24.25 -4.41
C ASP A 330 -4.22 -25.75 -4.20
N ARG A 331 -2.96 -26.19 -4.42
CA ARG A 331 -2.49 -27.55 -4.13
C ARG A 331 -2.64 -27.95 -2.65
N ALA A 332 -2.56 -26.98 -1.74
CA ALA A 332 -2.77 -27.16 -0.32
C ALA A 332 -4.25 -27.11 0.10
N TYR A 333 -5.19 -26.94 -0.83
CA TYR A 333 -6.63 -26.74 -0.58
C TYR A 333 -6.93 -25.52 0.31
N TYR A 334 -6.04 -24.55 0.34
CA TYR A 334 -6.29 -23.27 1.00
C TYR A 334 -7.16 -22.39 0.09
N ARG A 335 -8.42 -22.15 0.47
CA ARG A 335 -9.44 -21.50 -0.36
C ARG A 335 -9.88 -20.14 0.15
#